data_5c4fc9c4ddc2c8cc4da8da5d02ea473f
#
_entry.id   5c4fc9c4ddc2c8cc4da8da5d02ea473f
#
_cell.length_a   1.000
_cell.length_b   1.000
_cell.length_c   1.000
_cell.angle_alpha   90.00
_cell.angle_beta   90.00
_cell.angle_gamma   90.00
#
_symmetry.space_group_name_H-M   'P 1'
#
loop_
_entity.id
_entity.type
_entity.pdbx_description
1 polymer ?
#
loop_
_entity_poly.entity_id
_entity_poly.type
_entity_poly.pdbx_seq_one_letter_code
_entity_poly.pdbx_strand_id
1 'polypeptide(L)'
;TTVCLAIPLYEKLVYLKKYPVAIIGGILAGMFACLGGVLVLSMAFGLDHTQYVTLLPKSITTAIGMGLSEELGGMVSVTVASIIVTGLFGNVAAAAIFKLFRIKHPVAIGVSCGTGAHAMGTSRAREFGEIEEAMSGLSIAVCGLLTVVGASIFAMIQF
;
A
#
# COMPACT_ATOMS: atom_id res chain seq x y z
N THR A 1 9.29 -11.21 12.34
CA THR A 1 9.29 -9.94 11.58
C THR A 1 8.18 -8.99 12.05
N THR A 2 6.92 -9.43 12.19
CA THR A 2 5.78 -8.57 12.57
C THR A 2 5.95 -7.91 13.94
N VAL A 3 6.49 -8.64 14.92
CA VAL A 3 6.75 -8.11 16.27
C VAL A 3 7.82 -7.01 16.23
N CYS A 4 8.85 -7.17 15.39
CA CYS A 4 9.90 -6.15 15.23
C CYS A 4 9.37 -4.83 14.63
N LEU A 5 8.32 -4.89 13.81
CA LEU A 5 7.66 -3.68 13.28
C LEU A 5 6.75 -2.99 14.31
N ALA A 6 6.30 -3.73 15.33
CA ALA A 6 5.47 -3.17 16.39
C ALA A 6 6.25 -2.28 17.37
N ILE A 7 7.56 -2.53 17.57
CA ILE A 7 8.41 -1.77 18.49
C ILE A 7 8.53 -0.30 18.05
N PRO A 8 8.99 0.01 16.82
CA PRO A 8 9.03 1.40 16.33
C PRO A 8 7.67 2.09 16.35
N LEU A 9 6.60 1.33 16.08
CA LEU A 9 5.24 1.85 16.14
C LEU A 9 4.85 2.28 17.55
N TYR A 10 5.17 1.47 18.57
CA TYR A 10 4.90 1.78 19.97
C TYR A 10 5.66 3.03 20.42
N GLU A 11 6.93 3.14 20.08
CA GLU A 11 7.76 4.30 20.42
C GLU A 11 7.27 5.60 19.77
N LYS A 12 6.64 5.50 18.60
CA LYS A 12 6.17 6.68 17.84
C LYS A 12 4.65 6.91 17.95
N LEU A 13 3.96 6.25 18.91
CA LEU A 13 2.52 6.45 19.17
C LEU A 13 2.13 7.93 19.38
N VAL A 14 3.06 8.76 19.83
CA VAL A 14 2.84 10.20 20.01
C VAL A 14 2.44 10.86 18.67
N TYR A 15 3.07 10.45 17.55
CA TYR A 15 2.74 10.98 16.22
C TYR A 15 1.38 10.50 15.74
N LEU A 16 1.01 9.25 16.04
CA LEU A 16 -0.32 8.72 15.75
C LEU A 16 -1.40 9.52 16.48
N LYS A 17 -1.17 9.84 17.76
CA LYS A 17 -2.10 10.65 18.55
C LYS A 17 -2.16 12.12 18.10
N LYS A 18 -1.05 12.64 17.56
CA LYS A 18 -0.95 14.05 17.14
C LYS A 18 -1.62 14.31 15.78
N TYR A 19 -1.58 13.32 14.86
CA TYR A 19 -2.07 13.48 13.48
C TYR A 19 -3.00 12.36 13.02
N PRO A 20 -4.00 11.92 13.83
CA PRO A 20 -4.80 10.74 13.52
C PRO A 20 -5.58 10.90 12.20
N VAL A 21 -6.20 12.06 12.00
CA VAL A 21 -6.99 12.34 10.80
C VAL A 21 -6.13 12.34 9.53
N ALA A 22 -4.94 12.92 9.60
CA ALA A 22 -4.03 12.96 8.46
C ALA A 22 -3.50 11.55 8.09
N ILE A 23 -3.20 10.73 9.09
CA ILE A 23 -2.71 9.36 8.88
C ILE A 23 -3.82 8.48 8.32
N ILE A 24 -4.98 8.44 8.96
CA ILE A 24 -6.11 7.61 8.50
C ILE A 24 -6.60 8.10 7.13
N GLY A 25 -6.77 9.40 6.96
CA GLY A 25 -7.17 10.01 5.68
C GLY A 25 -6.16 9.71 4.56
N GLY A 26 -4.87 9.78 4.85
CA GLY A 26 -3.80 9.45 3.90
C GLY A 26 -3.82 7.97 3.50
N ILE A 27 -4.01 7.06 4.46
CA ILE A 27 -4.11 5.61 4.20
C ILE A 27 -5.34 5.30 3.34
N LEU A 28 -6.51 5.85 3.70
CA LEU A 28 -7.74 5.68 2.93
C LEU A 28 -7.60 6.23 1.50
N ALA A 29 -7.08 7.45 1.37
CA ALA A 29 -6.84 8.04 0.05
C ALA A 29 -5.89 7.21 -0.79
N GLY A 30 -4.80 6.71 -0.20
CA GLY A 30 -3.85 5.81 -0.86
C GLY A 30 -4.49 4.50 -1.31
N MET A 31 -5.28 3.86 -0.44
CA MET A 31 -6.02 2.64 -0.77
C MET A 31 -7.00 2.87 -1.93
N PHE A 32 -7.84 3.89 -1.84
CA PHE A 32 -8.81 4.19 -2.91
C PHE A 32 -8.11 4.59 -4.22
N ALA A 33 -7.01 5.31 -4.17
CA ALA A 33 -6.22 5.62 -5.36
C ALA A 33 -5.63 4.36 -5.99
N CYS A 34 -5.17 3.39 -5.19
CA CYS A 34 -4.66 2.12 -5.68
C CYS A 34 -5.77 1.26 -6.32
N LEU A 35 -6.88 1.03 -5.60
CA LEU A 35 -7.99 0.21 -6.10
C LEU A 35 -8.68 0.86 -7.30
N GLY A 36 -8.98 2.15 -7.21
CA GLY A 36 -9.57 2.92 -8.29
C GLY A 36 -8.66 3.03 -9.52
N GLY A 37 -7.35 3.17 -9.30
CA GLY A 37 -6.36 3.16 -10.38
C GLY A 37 -6.33 1.82 -11.12
N VAL A 38 -6.39 0.68 -10.38
CA VAL A 38 -6.49 -0.65 -11.00
C VAL A 38 -7.79 -0.77 -11.81
N LEU A 39 -8.92 -0.34 -11.25
CA LEU A 39 -10.21 -0.38 -11.95
C LEU A 39 -10.16 0.43 -13.27
N VAL A 40 -9.73 1.69 -13.20
CA VAL A 40 -9.66 2.56 -14.37
C VAL A 40 -8.72 2.01 -15.44
N LEU A 41 -7.54 1.52 -15.04
CA LEU A 41 -6.58 0.93 -15.98
C LEU A 41 -7.11 -0.39 -16.58
N SER A 42 -7.78 -1.22 -15.79
CA SER A 42 -8.38 -2.46 -16.28
C SER A 42 -9.46 -2.18 -17.34
N MET A 43 -10.30 -1.19 -17.10
CA MET A 43 -11.28 -0.74 -18.09
C MET A 43 -10.61 -0.16 -19.36
N ALA A 44 -9.56 0.67 -19.18
CA ALA A 44 -8.87 1.31 -20.30
C ALA A 44 -8.13 0.31 -21.19
N PHE A 45 -7.58 -0.76 -20.62
CA PHE A 45 -6.86 -1.81 -21.34
C PHE A 45 -7.74 -3.01 -21.73
N GLY A 46 -9.01 -3.01 -21.38
CA GLY A 46 -9.93 -4.10 -21.70
C GLY A 46 -9.54 -5.43 -21.04
N LEU A 47 -9.05 -5.38 -19.78
CA LEU A 47 -8.70 -6.58 -19.03
C LEU A 47 -9.97 -7.35 -18.66
N ASP A 48 -9.90 -8.68 -18.67
CA ASP A 48 -10.98 -9.49 -18.15
C ASP A 48 -11.09 -9.43 -16.62
N HIS A 49 -12.22 -9.91 -16.09
CA HIS A 49 -12.49 -9.86 -14.65
C HIS A 49 -11.43 -10.61 -13.83
N THR A 50 -10.92 -11.74 -14.32
CA THR A 50 -9.86 -12.51 -13.64
C THR A 50 -8.57 -11.73 -13.56
N GLN A 51 -8.18 -11.05 -14.64
CA GLN A 51 -7.01 -10.17 -14.66
C GLN A 51 -7.18 -8.97 -13.72
N TYR A 52 -8.37 -8.37 -13.71
CA TYR A 52 -8.71 -7.27 -12.82
C TYR A 52 -8.57 -7.64 -11.34
N VAL A 53 -9.22 -8.72 -10.90
CA VAL A 53 -9.14 -9.15 -9.49
C VAL A 53 -7.74 -9.61 -9.08
N THR A 54 -6.96 -10.11 -10.04
CA THR A 54 -5.54 -10.45 -9.85
C THR A 54 -4.70 -9.25 -9.47
N LEU A 55 -5.01 -8.06 -10.02
CA LEU A 55 -4.24 -6.83 -9.81
C LEU A 55 -4.73 -6.00 -8.61
N LEU A 56 -5.93 -6.24 -8.09
CA LEU A 56 -6.46 -5.50 -6.93
C LEU A 56 -5.51 -5.50 -5.73
N PRO A 57 -4.92 -6.64 -5.32
CA PRO A 57 -4.06 -6.69 -4.14
C PRO A 57 -2.60 -6.27 -4.40
N LYS A 58 -2.29 -5.60 -5.50
CA LYS A 58 -0.90 -5.26 -5.88
C LYS A 58 -0.14 -4.36 -4.90
N SER A 59 -0.86 -3.64 -4.03
CA SER A 59 -0.27 -2.64 -3.12
C SER A 59 -0.33 -3.05 -1.65
N ILE A 60 -0.44 -4.35 -1.37
CA ILE A 60 -0.38 -4.90 -0.01
C ILE A 60 0.74 -5.92 0.14
N THR A 61 0.91 -6.48 1.33
CA THR A 61 1.94 -7.50 1.57
C THR A 61 1.66 -8.78 0.78
N THR A 62 2.72 -9.44 0.29
CA THR A 62 2.61 -10.66 -0.52
C THR A 62 1.74 -11.73 0.13
N ALA A 63 1.91 -11.95 1.45
CA ALA A 63 1.14 -12.97 2.17
C ALA A 63 -0.38 -12.71 2.15
N ILE A 64 -0.79 -11.46 2.40
CA ILE A 64 -2.21 -11.07 2.36
C ILE A 64 -2.69 -11.07 0.90
N GLY A 65 -1.86 -10.57 -0.01
CA GLY A 65 -2.21 -10.47 -1.43
C GLY A 65 -2.42 -11.82 -2.11
N MET A 66 -1.63 -12.84 -1.76
CA MET A 66 -1.83 -14.22 -2.27
C MET A 66 -3.18 -14.78 -1.84
N GLY A 67 -3.50 -14.72 -0.54
CA GLY A 67 -4.77 -15.24 -0.02
C GLY A 67 -5.97 -14.50 -0.61
N LEU A 68 -5.90 -13.17 -0.70
CA LEU A 68 -6.97 -12.36 -1.28
C LEU A 68 -7.17 -12.65 -2.78
N SER A 69 -6.08 -12.79 -3.54
CA SER A 69 -6.15 -13.14 -4.96
C SER A 69 -6.78 -14.52 -5.19
N GLU A 70 -6.42 -15.51 -4.37
CA GLU A 70 -6.99 -16.85 -4.42
C GLU A 70 -8.51 -16.82 -4.12
N GLU A 71 -8.90 -16.11 -3.06
CA GLU A 71 -10.31 -15.95 -2.66
C GLU A 71 -11.16 -15.28 -3.73
N LEU A 72 -10.60 -14.29 -4.43
CA LEU A 72 -11.29 -13.57 -5.51
C LEU A 72 -11.24 -14.27 -6.87
N GLY A 73 -10.61 -15.44 -6.97
CA GLY A 73 -10.46 -16.19 -8.22
C GLY A 73 -9.42 -15.62 -9.18
N GLY A 74 -8.46 -14.86 -8.67
CA GLY A 74 -7.34 -14.31 -9.44
C GLY A 74 -6.17 -15.28 -9.62
N MET A 75 -5.19 -14.87 -10.40
CA MET A 75 -3.96 -15.62 -10.69
C MET A 75 -2.87 -15.27 -9.66
N VAL A 76 -2.71 -16.07 -8.61
CA VAL A 76 -1.80 -15.81 -7.48
C VAL A 76 -0.36 -15.49 -7.93
N SER A 77 0.17 -16.22 -8.90
CA SER A 77 1.54 -15.98 -9.41
C SER A 77 1.71 -14.59 -10.01
N VAL A 78 0.70 -14.12 -10.76
CA VAL A 78 0.69 -12.78 -11.37
C VAL A 78 0.51 -11.71 -10.29
N THR A 79 -0.33 -11.97 -9.29
CA THR A 79 -0.48 -11.10 -8.12
C THR A 79 0.86 -10.90 -7.41
N VAL A 80 1.59 -11.98 -7.13
CA VAL A 80 2.91 -11.90 -6.48
C VAL A 80 3.89 -11.08 -7.32
N ALA A 81 3.95 -11.34 -8.62
CA ALA A 81 4.80 -10.57 -9.53
C ALA A 81 4.43 -9.07 -9.54
N SER A 82 3.14 -8.74 -9.57
CA SER A 82 2.66 -7.36 -9.56
C SER A 82 2.99 -6.63 -8.24
N ILE A 83 2.90 -7.33 -7.10
CA ILE A 83 3.28 -6.83 -5.78
C ILE A 83 4.79 -6.50 -5.76
N ILE A 84 5.63 -7.41 -6.25
CA ILE A 84 7.09 -7.19 -6.30
C ILE A 84 7.43 -5.99 -7.19
N VAL A 85 6.87 -5.94 -8.40
CA VAL A 85 7.12 -4.83 -9.33
C VAL A 85 6.66 -3.50 -8.73
N THR A 86 5.46 -3.46 -8.13
CA THR A 86 4.93 -2.26 -7.46
C THR A 86 5.85 -1.81 -6.33
N GLY A 87 6.32 -2.75 -5.51
CA GLY A 87 7.22 -2.44 -4.41
C GLY A 87 8.58 -1.93 -4.85
N LEU A 88 9.20 -2.55 -5.86
CA LEU A 88 10.47 -2.12 -6.44
C LEU A 88 10.35 -0.73 -7.06
N PHE A 89 9.32 -0.51 -7.87
CA PHE A 89 9.08 0.78 -8.50
C PHE A 89 8.86 1.87 -7.45
N GLY A 90 8.02 1.61 -6.45
CA GLY A 90 7.77 2.56 -5.37
C GLY A 90 9.01 2.88 -4.54
N ASN A 91 9.87 1.88 -4.26
CA ASN A 91 11.14 2.10 -3.56
C ASN A 91 12.07 3.03 -4.35
N VAL A 92 12.24 2.77 -5.64
CA VAL A 92 13.13 3.56 -6.51
C VAL A 92 12.57 4.96 -6.75
N ALA A 93 11.27 5.07 -7.05
CA ALA A 93 10.63 6.32 -7.43
C ALA A 93 10.34 7.26 -6.24
N ALA A 94 10.25 6.74 -5.02
CA ALA A 94 9.84 7.50 -3.83
C ALA A 94 10.60 8.81 -3.66
N ALA A 95 11.94 8.77 -3.70
CA ALA A 95 12.77 9.98 -3.50
C ALA A 95 12.54 11.03 -4.59
N ALA A 96 12.39 10.60 -5.85
CA ALA A 96 12.13 11.50 -6.97
C ALA A 96 10.73 12.14 -6.85
N ILE A 97 9.73 11.34 -6.47
CA ILE A 97 8.34 11.80 -6.28
C ILE A 97 8.29 12.82 -5.14
N PHE A 98 8.90 12.53 -3.98
CA PHE A 98 8.88 13.45 -2.84
C PHE A 98 9.59 14.76 -3.15
N LYS A 99 10.69 14.72 -3.92
CA LYS A 99 11.39 15.91 -4.39
C LYS A 99 10.55 16.71 -5.37
N LEU A 100 9.90 16.06 -6.33
CA LEU A 100 9.07 16.68 -7.36
C LEU A 100 7.86 17.39 -6.74
N PHE A 101 7.15 16.73 -5.84
CA PHE A 101 5.97 17.28 -5.15
C PHE A 101 6.31 18.05 -3.88
N ARG A 102 7.61 18.23 -3.56
CA ARG A 102 8.10 18.95 -2.37
C ARG A 102 7.51 18.43 -1.05
N ILE A 103 7.29 17.12 -0.95
CA ILE A 103 6.79 16.49 0.26
C ILE A 103 7.94 16.35 1.25
N LYS A 104 7.84 17.04 2.40
CA LYS A 104 8.90 17.09 3.42
C LYS A 104 8.45 16.61 4.79
N HIS A 105 7.15 16.45 5.01
CA HIS A 105 6.62 16.10 6.32
C HIS A 105 6.86 14.59 6.58
N PRO A 106 7.54 14.21 7.68
CA PRO A 106 7.92 12.83 7.96
C PRO A 106 6.75 11.84 7.93
N VAL A 107 5.63 12.21 8.57
CA VAL A 107 4.42 11.39 8.58
C VAL A 107 3.87 11.15 7.17
N ALA A 108 3.87 12.18 6.31
CA ALA A 108 3.37 12.05 4.93
C ALA A 108 4.27 11.14 4.10
N ILE A 109 5.60 11.26 4.24
CA ILE A 109 6.58 10.38 3.59
C ILE A 109 6.35 8.93 4.01
N GLY A 110 6.29 8.67 5.33
CA GLY A 110 6.09 7.33 5.87
C GLY A 110 4.78 6.70 5.41
N VAL A 111 3.65 7.41 5.55
CA VAL A 111 2.33 6.93 5.11
C VAL A 111 2.34 6.62 3.62
N SER A 112 2.91 7.48 2.79
CA SER A 112 2.98 7.27 1.33
C SER A 112 3.83 6.05 0.95
N CYS A 113 4.98 5.86 1.62
CA CYS A 113 5.83 4.68 1.40
C CYS A 113 5.11 3.38 1.78
N GLY A 114 4.43 3.36 2.93
CA GLY A 114 3.72 2.18 3.42
C GLY A 114 2.52 1.80 2.56
N THR A 115 1.70 2.77 2.18
CA THR A 115 0.50 2.54 1.37
C THR A 115 0.79 2.25 -0.10
N GLY A 116 1.84 2.87 -0.66
CA GLY A 116 2.16 2.74 -2.09
C GLY A 116 3.08 1.57 -2.43
N ALA A 117 4.04 1.25 -1.55
CA ALA A 117 5.10 0.28 -1.83
C ALA A 117 5.35 -0.73 -0.70
N HIS A 118 4.42 -0.84 0.23
CA HIS A 118 4.39 -1.82 1.34
C HIS A 118 5.78 -2.06 2.00
N ALA A 119 6.22 -3.30 2.15
CA ALA A 119 7.48 -3.64 2.83
C ALA A 119 8.72 -3.00 2.16
N MET A 120 8.76 -2.94 0.83
CA MET A 120 9.85 -2.30 0.10
C MET A 120 9.85 -0.77 0.28
N GLY A 121 8.65 -0.17 0.37
CA GLY A 121 8.49 1.24 0.73
C GLY A 121 8.94 1.54 2.15
N THR A 122 8.73 0.61 3.10
CA THR A 122 9.23 0.77 4.47
C THR A 122 10.76 0.74 4.55
N SER A 123 11.39 -0.14 3.78
CA SER A 123 12.86 -0.14 3.67
C SER A 123 13.37 1.21 3.14
N ARG A 124 12.64 1.82 2.21
CA ARG A 124 12.97 3.16 1.71
C ARG A 124 12.65 4.25 2.74
N ALA A 125 11.54 4.14 3.46
CA ALA A 125 11.15 5.08 4.50
C ALA A 125 12.21 5.17 5.61
N ARG A 126 12.83 4.04 5.95
CA ARG A 126 13.93 3.97 6.93
C ARG A 126 15.13 4.86 6.56
N GLU A 127 15.44 4.99 5.27
CA GLU A 127 16.54 5.86 4.81
C GLU A 127 16.21 7.36 4.99
N PHE A 128 14.94 7.72 5.08
CA PHE A 128 14.50 9.08 5.35
C PHE A 128 14.48 9.39 6.85
N GLY A 129 14.16 8.41 7.71
CA GLY A 129 14.20 8.55 9.15
C GLY A 129 13.36 7.54 9.92
N GLU A 130 13.49 7.54 11.25
CA GLU A 130 12.78 6.62 12.14
C GLU A 130 11.26 6.88 12.21
N ILE A 131 10.85 8.14 12.06
CA ILE A 131 9.43 8.52 12.07
C ILE A 131 8.78 8.01 10.79
N GLU A 132 9.44 8.18 9.66
CA GLU A 132 9.02 7.70 8.35
C GLU A 132 8.89 6.18 8.34
N GLU A 133 9.86 5.46 8.89
CA GLU A 133 9.82 3.99 9.02
C GLU A 133 8.63 3.55 9.86
N ALA A 134 8.44 4.13 11.05
CA ALA A 134 7.35 3.78 11.96
C ALA A 134 5.97 4.05 11.34
N MET A 135 5.80 5.20 10.68
CA MET A 135 4.56 5.57 10.01
C MET A 135 4.29 4.68 8.79
N SER A 136 5.32 4.26 8.07
CA SER A 136 5.22 3.29 6.98
C SER A 136 4.78 1.92 7.48
N GLY A 137 5.39 1.42 8.56
CA GLY A 137 5.01 0.15 9.20
C GLY A 137 3.55 0.12 9.66
N LEU A 138 3.07 1.20 10.30
CA LEU A 138 1.66 1.36 10.65
C LEU A 138 0.76 1.30 9.41
N SER A 139 1.15 2.06 8.37
CA SER A 139 0.36 2.19 7.16
C SER A 139 0.21 0.87 6.41
N ILE A 140 1.25 0.02 6.40
CA ILE A 140 1.17 -1.33 5.82
C ILE A 140 0.08 -2.15 6.51
N ALA A 141 0.09 -2.19 7.84
CA ALA A 141 -0.85 -3.02 8.59
C ALA A 141 -2.30 -2.56 8.38
N VAL A 142 -2.54 -1.25 8.52
CA VAL A 142 -3.89 -0.67 8.38
C VAL A 142 -4.37 -0.75 6.92
N CYS A 143 -3.51 -0.37 5.96
CA CYS A 143 -3.84 -0.42 4.53
C CYS A 143 -4.12 -1.86 4.08
N GLY A 144 -3.34 -2.84 4.57
CA GLY A 144 -3.55 -4.26 4.27
C GLY A 144 -4.96 -4.73 4.69
N LEU A 145 -5.36 -4.45 5.92
CA LEU A 145 -6.70 -4.79 6.43
C LEU A 145 -7.81 -4.09 5.64
N LEU A 146 -7.66 -2.80 5.41
CA LEU A 146 -8.64 -2.02 4.66
C LEU A 146 -8.74 -2.48 3.19
N THR A 147 -7.62 -2.87 2.58
CA THR A 147 -7.60 -3.36 1.20
C THR A 147 -8.31 -4.71 1.07
N VAL A 148 -8.24 -5.60 2.06
CA VAL A 148 -9.02 -6.86 2.03
C VAL A 148 -10.51 -6.56 1.89
N VAL A 149 -11.04 -5.66 2.71
CA VAL A 149 -12.44 -5.25 2.65
C VAL A 149 -12.74 -4.48 1.35
N GLY A 150 -11.89 -3.51 1.02
CA GLY A 150 -12.05 -2.66 -0.16
C GLY A 150 -11.98 -3.46 -1.47
N ALA A 151 -11.02 -4.37 -1.62
CA ALA A 151 -10.87 -5.18 -2.81
C ALA A 151 -12.04 -6.15 -3.00
N SER A 152 -12.59 -6.73 -1.93
CA SER A 152 -13.79 -7.56 -2.02
C SER A 152 -15.00 -6.78 -2.55
N ILE A 153 -15.14 -5.51 -2.14
CA ILE A 153 -16.20 -4.62 -2.68
C ILE A 153 -15.92 -4.27 -4.15
N PHE A 154 -14.67 -3.92 -4.49
CA PHE A 154 -14.29 -3.58 -5.86
C PHE A 154 -14.39 -4.78 -6.81
N ALA A 155 -14.14 -5.99 -6.33
CA ALA A 155 -14.28 -7.22 -7.12
C ALA A 155 -15.72 -7.51 -7.55
N MET A 156 -16.73 -6.92 -6.91
CA MET A 156 -18.13 -7.03 -7.34
C MET A 156 -18.43 -6.21 -8.60
N ILE A 157 -17.53 -5.29 -8.99
CA ILE A 157 -17.69 -4.48 -10.19
C ILE A 157 -17.32 -5.34 -11.40
N GLN A 158 -18.30 -5.68 -12.22
CA GLN A 158 -18.13 -6.39 -13.48
C GLN A 158 -18.29 -5.40 -14.65
N PHE A 159 -17.40 -5.49 -15.62
CA PHE A 159 -17.38 -4.64 -16.82
C PHE A 159 -16.92 -5.45 -18.05
#